data_26a5de0b60cf112f146d8cbb8310734b
#
_entry.id   26a5de0b60cf112f146d8cbb8310734b
#
_cell.length_a   1.000
_cell.length_b   1.000
_cell.length_c   1.000
_cell.angle_alpha   90.00
_cell.angle_beta   90.00
_cell.angle_gamma   90.00
#
_symmetry.space_group_name_H-M   'P 1'
#
loop_
_entity.id
_entity.type
_entity.pdbx_description
1 polymer ?
#
loop_
_entity_poly.entity_id
_entity_poly.type
_entity_poly.pdbx_seq_one_letter_code
_entity_poly.pdbx_strand_id
1 'polypeptide(L)'
;MARYGSDPGAVLQELLKAASGELLINTLKSIDGAKDLVIEPDLIHPMDQVASVGRIKSQGGVDKIYKLEARGPTCPSGRCVYLVRATVPNVKLIADHVSLDKQRQRHCAYHIVCIPRAVPVCEQVLESEGVLGSVQLLDLPLGLIPLDTDLFSLELPGFFPKFFLEGDCSWNFLVAQSILQLEQLCGPIAEVYGQGACAQGVLRLMKLFPSNPAKVQQTSLPRITHLFLFDRDVDYASVLLTQLTYSGLLDEFFGIKSGKVTFGKAVTGKDQDVRLPVNSSDVVFRDIRDCHFSSVFALLKDKAQHLQARYDERHGMSIGDMKRFVANELKSLQQQHNSLALYIGSCEAIKSSQTNFEGQLRTEHNLLEGLEVREGTNFIEECIHRQYPALSVLRLLCLLSLTQDGIPARELRSLTQQFLHSFGAHHLCTFHGLRRLGLCQEQGGGAPGGPAPSPLGVGSPAPTLASKVAAAMAALPRGTRFNAITKRLNLIPADAGDNYDLRSPKDPGYVFSGAYVPIACRLVEQIMQREGIHGYEDALKLLPGPTSTFTLPQSRGASREPPGLVLVYFLGGVTFAEVSALRLLARLKGYQVLVAATATVNGNTLLESVIPKEH
;
A
#
# COMPACT_ATOMS: atom_id res chain seq x y z
N MET A 1 -3.45 38.81 -6.30
CA MET A 1 -3.95 38.13 -5.09
C MET A 1 -5.39 37.75 -5.31
N ALA A 2 -5.69 36.50 -5.55
CA ALA A 2 -6.97 35.78 -5.55
C ALA A 2 -7.12 34.84 -6.75
N ARG A 3 -6.54 33.63 -6.66
CA ARG A 3 -6.90 32.44 -7.50
C ARG A 3 -6.34 31.12 -6.96
N TYR A 4 -6.05 31.00 -5.67
CA TYR A 4 -5.70 29.72 -5.03
C TYR A 4 -6.76 29.36 -3.98
N GLY A 5 -7.99 29.06 -4.48
CA GLY A 5 -9.12 28.68 -3.62
C GLY A 5 -9.39 27.18 -3.53
N SER A 6 -8.74 26.33 -4.33
CA SER A 6 -8.96 24.88 -4.30
C SER A 6 -7.64 24.13 -4.06
N ASP A 7 -7.68 23.16 -3.16
CA ASP A 7 -6.57 22.24 -2.90
C ASP A 7 -6.17 21.54 -4.22
N PRO A 8 -4.90 21.65 -4.69
CA PRO A 8 -4.44 21.01 -5.92
C PRO A 8 -4.68 19.50 -5.95
N GLY A 9 -4.55 18.84 -4.80
CA GLY A 9 -4.84 17.42 -4.66
C GLY A 9 -6.29 17.10 -4.94
N ALA A 10 -7.22 17.90 -4.44
CA ALA A 10 -8.64 17.73 -4.71
C ALA A 10 -8.98 17.91 -6.21
N VAL A 11 -8.36 18.89 -6.88
CA VAL A 11 -8.53 19.09 -8.33
C VAL A 11 -7.97 17.88 -9.11
N LEU A 12 -6.79 17.41 -8.74
CA LEU A 12 -6.17 16.24 -9.38
C LEU A 12 -7.03 14.98 -9.17
N GLN A 13 -7.58 14.80 -7.97
CA GLN A 13 -8.51 13.71 -7.65
C GLN A 13 -9.71 13.68 -8.60
N GLU A 14 -10.37 14.83 -8.81
CA GLU A 14 -11.52 14.92 -9.70
C GLU A 14 -11.14 14.65 -11.17
N LEU A 15 -10.01 15.16 -11.64
CA LEU A 15 -9.54 14.93 -13.01
C LEU A 15 -9.22 13.44 -13.26
N LEU A 16 -8.51 12.77 -12.34
CA LEU A 16 -8.19 11.35 -12.47
C LEU A 16 -9.44 10.49 -12.41
N LYS A 17 -10.38 10.80 -11.52
CA LYS A 17 -11.66 10.10 -11.42
C LYS A 17 -12.51 10.28 -12.69
N ALA A 18 -12.55 11.47 -13.24
CA ALA A 18 -13.25 11.74 -14.50
C ALA A 18 -12.63 10.94 -15.65
N ALA A 19 -11.31 10.98 -15.81
CA ALA A 19 -10.59 10.28 -16.88
C ALA A 19 -10.79 8.75 -16.80
N SER A 20 -10.63 8.16 -15.61
CA SER A 20 -10.83 6.72 -15.39
C SER A 20 -12.29 6.31 -15.64
N GLY A 21 -13.24 7.14 -15.21
CA GLY A 21 -14.67 6.93 -15.43
C GLY A 21 -15.05 7.00 -16.90
N GLU A 22 -14.52 7.96 -17.65
CA GLU A 22 -14.73 8.06 -19.09
C GLU A 22 -14.14 6.88 -19.85
N LEU A 23 -12.94 6.44 -19.48
CA LEU A 23 -12.30 5.28 -20.07
C LEU A 23 -13.15 4.01 -19.89
N LEU A 24 -13.64 3.75 -18.67
CA LEU A 24 -14.54 2.63 -18.39
C LEU A 24 -15.82 2.70 -19.22
N ILE A 25 -16.48 3.87 -19.23
CA ILE A 25 -17.73 4.05 -19.99
C ILE A 25 -17.51 3.90 -21.49
N ASN A 26 -16.43 4.43 -22.04
CA ASN A 26 -16.10 4.29 -23.46
C ASN A 26 -15.82 2.83 -23.83
N THR A 27 -15.10 2.08 -23.00
CA THR A 27 -14.88 0.64 -23.19
C THR A 27 -16.21 -0.13 -23.15
N LEU A 28 -17.12 0.19 -22.24
CA LEU A 28 -18.44 -0.44 -22.22
C LEU A 28 -19.29 -0.04 -23.43
N LYS A 29 -19.23 1.20 -23.93
CA LYS A 29 -19.93 1.68 -25.12
C LYS A 29 -19.40 1.05 -26.42
N SER A 30 -18.13 0.68 -26.50
CA SER A 30 -17.60 -0.02 -27.67
C SER A 30 -18.21 -1.38 -27.92
N ILE A 31 -18.90 -1.94 -26.91
CA ILE A 31 -19.70 -3.16 -27.01
C ILE A 31 -21.13 -2.74 -27.27
N ASP A 32 -21.65 -3.00 -28.46
CA ASP A 32 -22.99 -2.55 -28.86
C ASP A 32 -24.11 -3.26 -28.09
N GLY A 33 -25.20 -2.52 -27.83
CA GLY A 33 -26.44 -3.03 -27.25
C GLY A 33 -26.43 -3.20 -25.72
N ALA A 34 -27.57 -3.64 -25.20
CA ALA A 34 -27.74 -3.97 -23.78
C ALA A 34 -26.84 -5.16 -23.38
N LYS A 35 -26.25 -5.09 -22.20
CA LYS A 35 -25.29 -6.08 -21.71
C LYS A 35 -25.40 -6.30 -20.21
N ASP A 36 -25.06 -7.50 -19.78
CA ASP A 36 -24.91 -7.85 -18.37
C ASP A 36 -23.43 -7.84 -17.99
N LEU A 37 -23.09 -7.17 -16.89
CA LEU A 37 -21.72 -6.99 -16.42
C LEU A 37 -21.43 -7.96 -15.28
N VAL A 38 -20.35 -8.74 -15.40
CA VAL A 38 -19.86 -9.65 -14.36
C VAL A 38 -18.52 -9.11 -13.85
N ILE A 39 -18.44 -8.76 -12.59
CA ILE A 39 -17.26 -8.12 -12.00
C ILE A 39 -16.57 -9.09 -11.06
N GLU A 40 -15.25 -9.21 -11.19
CA GLU A 40 -14.41 -9.89 -10.21
C GLU A 40 -14.61 -9.27 -8.82
N PRO A 41 -14.80 -10.06 -7.75
CA PRO A 41 -15.10 -9.53 -6.41
C PRO A 41 -14.11 -8.47 -5.92
N ASP A 42 -12.81 -8.66 -6.19
CA ASP A 42 -11.74 -7.74 -5.77
C ASP A 42 -11.73 -6.41 -6.56
N LEU A 43 -12.41 -6.35 -7.70
CA LEU A 43 -12.54 -5.13 -8.50
C LEU A 43 -13.78 -4.29 -8.14
N ILE A 44 -14.71 -4.82 -7.35
CA ILE A 44 -15.96 -4.11 -7.02
C ILE A 44 -15.65 -2.78 -6.30
N HIS A 45 -14.74 -2.82 -5.31
CA HIS A 45 -14.39 -1.61 -4.55
C HIS A 45 -13.59 -0.58 -5.36
N PRO A 46 -12.54 -0.95 -6.12
CA PRO A 46 -11.89 -0.04 -7.06
C PRO A 46 -12.86 0.59 -8.06
N MET A 47 -13.78 -0.18 -8.62
CA MET A 47 -14.76 0.34 -9.59
C MET A 47 -15.73 1.34 -8.98
N ASP A 48 -16.13 1.18 -7.72
CA ASP A 48 -16.96 2.15 -7.00
C ASP A 48 -16.29 3.54 -6.86
N GLN A 49 -14.95 3.59 -6.86
CA GLN A 49 -14.20 4.86 -6.86
C GLN A 49 -14.15 5.50 -8.25
N VAL A 50 -14.17 4.68 -9.31
CA VAL A 50 -14.08 5.12 -10.70
C VAL A 50 -15.43 5.61 -11.24
N ALA A 51 -16.49 4.84 -11.06
CA ALA A 51 -17.83 5.18 -11.55
C ALA A 51 -18.94 4.62 -10.67
N SER A 52 -19.98 5.43 -10.42
CA SER A 52 -21.17 4.94 -9.71
C SER A 52 -21.95 3.91 -10.53
N VAL A 53 -22.60 2.98 -9.84
CA VAL A 53 -23.47 1.96 -10.46
C VAL A 53 -24.51 2.61 -11.38
N GLY A 54 -25.09 3.75 -10.98
CA GLY A 54 -26.03 4.50 -11.81
C GLY A 54 -25.42 4.99 -13.12
N ARG A 55 -24.17 5.48 -13.11
CA ARG A 55 -23.44 5.91 -14.31
C ARG A 55 -23.10 4.73 -15.22
N ILE A 56 -22.66 3.59 -14.65
CA ILE A 56 -22.37 2.35 -15.40
C ILE A 56 -23.64 1.87 -16.12
N LYS A 57 -24.79 1.84 -15.45
CA LYS A 57 -26.05 1.45 -16.05
C LYS A 57 -26.52 2.43 -17.13
N SER A 58 -26.63 3.71 -16.79
CA SER A 58 -27.23 4.72 -17.70
C SER A 58 -26.36 5.04 -18.91
N GLN A 59 -25.05 5.15 -18.73
CA GLN A 59 -24.11 5.55 -19.78
C GLN A 59 -23.38 4.38 -20.43
N GLY A 60 -23.12 3.29 -19.66
CA GLY A 60 -22.43 2.09 -20.15
C GLY A 60 -23.36 1.09 -20.84
N GLY A 61 -24.70 1.27 -20.79
CA GLY A 61 -25.67 0.33 -21.37
C GLY A 61 -25.72 -1.01 -20.63
N VAL A 62 -25.50 -1.01 -19.31
CA VAL A 62 -25.49 -2.21 -18.46
C VAL A 62 -26.85 -2.38 -17.79
N ASP A 63 -27.49 -3.52 -18.02
CA ASP A 63 -28.79 -3.87 -17.41
C ASP A 63 -28.62 -4.40 -16.00
N LYS A 64 -27.85 -5.48 -15.85
CA LYS A 64 -27.60 -6.12 -14.57
C LYS A 64 -26.10 -6.24 -14.29
N ILE A 65 -25.77 -6.26 -13.00
CA ILE A 65 -24.40 -6.43 -12.51
C ILE A 65 -24.37 -7.66 -11.61
N TYR A 66 -23.46 -8.56 -11.90
CA TYR A 66 -23.23 -9.81 -11.17
C TYR A 66 -21.81 -9.84 -10.61
N LYS A 67 -21.58 -10.66 -9.60
CA LYS A 67 -20.24 -11.04 -9.15
C LYS A 67 -19.75 -12.24 -9.95
N LEU A 68 -18.45 -12.30 -10.20
CA LEU A 68 -17.81 -13.49 -10.75
C LEU A 68 -17.76 -14.57 -9.66
N GLU A 69 -18.51 -15.65 -9.86
CA GLU A 69 -18.61 -16.79 -8.95
C GLU A 69 -18.49 -18.09 -9.76
N ALA A 70 -18.24 -19.24 -9.10
CA ALA A 70 -18.12 -20.54 -9.77
C ALA A 70 -19.35 -20.89 -10.62
N ARG A 71 -20.55 -20.47 -10.20
CA ARG A 71 -21.76 -20.61 -10.99
C ARG A 71 -21.91 -19.43 -11.95
N GLY A 72 -21.90 -19.72 -13.25
CA GLY A 72 -22.12 -18.71 -14.28
C GLY A 72 -23.45 -17.96 -14.13
N PRO A 73 -23.48 -16.64 -14.39
CA PRO A 73 -24.71 -15.84 -14.30
C PRO A 73 -25.68 -16.19 -15.42
N THR A 74 -26.97 -15.96 -15.18
CA THR A 74 -27.95 -15.96 -16.26
C THR A 74 -27.93 -14.61 -16.93
N CYS A 75 -27.30 -14.48 -18.12
CA CYS A 75 -27.22 -13.22 -18.88
C CYS A 75 -28.46 -13.02 -19.78
N PRO A 76 -29.55 -12.41 -19.31
CA PRO A 76 -30.78 -12.26 -20.08
C PRO A 76 -30.66 -11.31 -21.27
N SER A 77 -29.69 -10.40 -21.26
CA SER A 77 -29.42 -9.47 -22.36
C SER A 77 -28.85 -10.14 -23.63
N GLY A 78 -28.40 -11.39 -23.53
CA GLY A 78 -27.71 -12.10 -24.61
C GLY A 78 -26.27 -11.63 -24.85
N ARG A 79 -25.75 -10.71 -24.01
CA ARG A 79 -24.36 -10.27 -23.98
C ARG A 79 -23.82 -10.24 -22.58
N CYS A 80 -22.73 -10.97 -22.35
CA CYS A 80 -22.05 -11.07 -21.06
C CYS A 80 -20.68 -10.39 -21.14
N VAL A 81 -20.45 -9.39 -20.30
CA VAL A 81 -19.19 -8.65 -20.22
C VAL A 81 -18.54 -8.97 -18.89
N TYR A 82 -17.40 -9.62 -18.91
CA TYR A 82 -16.60 -9.89 -17.72
C TYR A 82 -15.58 -8.79 -17.52
N LEU A 83 -15.56 -8.18 -16.34
CA LEU A 83 -14.58 -7.17 -15.92
C LEU A 83 -13.68 -7.82 -14.88
N VAL A 84 -12.46 -8.18 -15.28
CA VAL A 84 -11.56 -9.02 -14.48
C VAL A 84 -10.11 -8.63 -14.61
N ARG A 85 -9.30 -9.00 -13.61
CA ARG A 85 -7.85 -9.03 -13.77
C ARG A 85 -7.46 -10.22 -14.65
N ALA A 86 -6.45 -10.01 -15.50
CA ALA A 86 -5.93 -11.02 -16.42
C ALA A 86 -5.13 -12.10 -15.65
N THR A 87 -5.82 -12.95 -14.90
CA THR A 87 -5.25 -14.08 -14.15
C THR A 87 -5.78 -15.40 -14.68
N VAL A 88 -4.95 -16.44 -14.61
CA VAL A 88 -5.34 -17.80 -15.07
C VAL A 88 -6.62 -18.29 -14.39
N PRO A 89 -6.79 -18.19 -13.05
CA PRO A 89 -8.03 -18.64 -12.39
C PRO A 89 -9.28 -17.92 -12.92
N ASN A 90 -9.23 -16.60 -13.10
CA ASN A 90 -10.37 -15.84 -13.61
C ASN A 90 -10.74 -16.26 -15.04
N VAL A 91 -9.72 -16.38 -15.90
CA VAL A 91 -9.94 -16.75 -17.32
C VAL A 91 -10.47 -18.18 -17.43
N LYS A 92 -9.96 -19.10 -16.61
CA LYS A 92 -10.45 -20.48 -16.58
C LYS A 92 -11.91 -20.55 -16.11
N LEU A 93 -12.26 -19.82 -15.04
CA LEU A 93 -13.64 -19.74 -14.56
C LEU A 93 -14.59 -19.19 -15.63
N ILE A 94 -14.16 -18.19 -16.41
CA ILE A 94 -14.93 -17.65 -17.53
C ILE A 94 -15.07 -18.70 -18.64
N ALA A 95 -14.00 -19.43 -18.94
CA ALA A 95 -14.04 -20.50 -19.95
C ALA A 95 -15.04 -21.60 -19.55
N ASP A 96 -15.12 -21.97 -18.26
CA ASP A 96 -16.11 -22.91 -17.73
C ASP A 96 -17.54 -22.38 -17.92
N HIS A 97 -17.79 -21.08 -17.65
CA HIS A 97 -19.10 -20.46 -17.88
C HIS A 97 -19.52 -20.54 -19.35
N VAL A 98 -18.62 -20.18 -20.27
CA VAL A 98 -18.87 -20.22 -21.71
C VAL A 98 -19.14 -21.66 -22.18
N SER A 99 -18.36 -22.63 -21.70
CA SER A 99 -18.52 -24.06 -22.05
C SER A 99 -19.85 -24.61 -21.55
N LEU A 100 -20.24 -24.28 -20.31
CA LEU A 100 -21.55 -24.68 -19.75
C LEU A 100 -22.72 -24.05 -20.52
N ASP A 101 -22.63 -22.82 -20.95
CA ASP A 101 -23.69 -22.18 -21.72
C ASP A 101 -23.77 -22.75 -23.14
N LYS A 102 -22.64 -23.11 -23.77
CA LYS A 102 -22.65 -23.88 -25.03
C LYS A 102 -23.33 -25.22 -24.89
N GLN A 103 -23.04 -25.97 -23.82
CA GLN A 103 -23.73 -27.25 -23.54
C GLN A 103 -25.25 -27.10 -23.35
N ARG A 104 -25.68 -25.96 -22.77
CA ARG A 104 -27.10 -25.61 -22.58
C ARG A 104 -27.74 -24.98 -23.79
N GLN A 105 -27.04 -24.91 -24.94
CA GLN A 105 -27.50 -24.27 -26.19
C GLN A 105 -27.91 -22.79 -26.00
N ARG A 106 -27.30 -22.10 -25.07
CA ARG A 106 -27.51 -20.66 -24.90
C ARG A 106 -26.60 -19.88 -25.83
N HIS A 107 -27.20 -18.99 -26.62
CA HIS A 107 -26.47 -18.09 -27.50
C HIS A 107 -26.22 -16.78 -26.76
N CYS A 108 -24.99 -16.55 -26.30
CA CYS A 108 -24.55 -15.33 -25.67
C CYS A 108 -23.25 -14.85 -26.33
N ALA A 109 -23.10 -13.55 -26.53
CA ALA A 109 -21.84 -12.95 -26.94
C ALA A 109 -21.02 -12.63 -25.68
N TYR A 110 -19.79 -13.11 -25.63
CA TYR A 110 -18.92 -12.96 -24.46
C TYR A 110 -17.79 -11.99 -24.74
N HIS A 111 -17.61 -11.04 -23.82
CA HIS A 111 -16.51 -10.07 -23.84
C HIS A 111 -15.78 -10.15 -22.51
N ILE A 112 -14.45 -10.22 -22.55
CA ILE A 112 -13.60 -10.15 -21.36
C ILE A 112 -12.84 -8.84 -21.40
N VAL A 113 -13.17 -7.92 -20.51
CA VAL A 113 -12.46 -6.66 -20.29
C VAL A 113 -11.40 -6.89 -19.24
N CYS A 114 -10.15 -6.95 -19.66
CA CYS A 114 -9.01 -7.22 -18.81
C CYS A 114 -8.47 -5.94 -18.18
N ILE A 115 -8.32 -5.93 -16.87
CA ILE A 115 -7.69 -4.84 -16.13
C ILE A 115 -6.32 -5.31 -15.64
N PRO A 116 -5.26 -4.60 -15.95
CA PRO A 116 -5.19 -3.41 -16.81
C PRO A 116 -5.12 -3.74 -18.31
N ARG A 117 -4.73 -4.95 -18.68
CA ARG A 117 -4.68 -5.45 -20.05
C ARG A 117 -4.72 -6.98 -20.08
N ALA A 118 -5.09 -7.52 -21.23
CA ALA A 118 -4.94 -8.94 -21.52
C ALA A 118 -3.45 -9.32 -21.58
N VAL A 119 -3.14 -10.51 -21.12
CA VAL A 119 -1.80 -11.11 -21.23
C VAL A 119 -1.86 -12.37 -22.11
N PRO A 120 -0.78 -12.72 -22.82
CA PRO A 120 -0.80 -13.86 -23.76
C PRO A 120 -1.25 -15.17 -23.13
N VAL A 121 -0.98 -15.39 -21.86
CA VAL A 121 -1.44 -16.57 -21.10
C VAL A 121 -2.96 -16.68 -21.06
N CYS A 122 -3.71 -15.56 -21.11
CA CYS A 122 -5.17 -15.58 -21.14
C CYS A 122 -5.69 -16.21 -22.44
N GLU A 123 -5.07 -15.86 -23.58
CA GLU A 123 -5.41 -16.43 -24.88
C GLU A 123 -5.09 -17.93 -24.91
N GLN A 124 -3.93 -18.34 -24.38
CA GLN A 124 -3.53 -19.75 -24.29
C GLN A 124 -4.50 -20.58 -23.46
N VAL A 125 -4.98 -20.04 -22.31
CA VAL A 125 -5.99 -20.71 -21.48
C VAL A 125 -7.31 -20.83 -22.22
N LEU A 126 -7.79 -19.76 -22.88
CA LEU A 126 -9.05 -19.80 -23.65
C LEU A 126 -8.95 -20.76 -24.85
N GLU A 127 -7.78 -20.87 -25.46
CA GLU A 127 -7.51 -21.82 -26.55
C GLU A 127 -7.52 -23.27 -26.04
N SER A 128 -6.81 -23.54 -24.93
CA SER A 128 -6.77 -24.88 -24.33
C SER A 128 -8.14 -25.38 -23.87
N GLU A 129 -9.01 -24.48 -23.41
CA GLU A 129 -10.40 -24.77 -23.05
C GLU A 129 -11.37 -24.75 -24.24
N GLY A 130 -10.89 -24.48 -25.47
CA GLY A 130 -11.68 -24.53 -26.70
C GLY A 130 -12.73 -23.43 -26.85
N VAL A 131 -12.56 -22.30 -26.16
CA VAL A 131 -13.53 -21.19 -26.16
C VAL A 131 -13.01 -19.89 -26.77
N LEU A 132 -11.74 -19.80 -27.17
CA LEU A 132 -11.11 -18.57 -27.68
C LEU A 132 -11.93 -17.92 -28.80
N GLY A 133 -12.42 -18.69 -29.78
CA GLY A 133 -13.24 -18.18 -30.90
C GLY A 133 -14.64 -17.69 -30.52
N SER A 134 -15.06 -17.85 -29.27
CA SER A 134 -16.38 -17.44 -28.74
C SER A 134 -16.31 -16.22 -27.84
N VAL A 135 -15.13 -15.70 -27.58
CA VAL A 135 -14.87 -14.63 -26.62
C VAL A 135 -14.07 -13.51 -27.29
N GLN A 136 -14.42 -12.27 -27.00
CA GLN A 136 -13.65 -11.09 -27.40
C GLN A 136 -12.88 -10.53 -26.22
N LEU A 137 -11.57 -10.38 -26.33
CA LEU A 137 -10.71 -9.76 -25.32
C LEU A 137 -10.60 -8.26 -25.59
N LEU A 138 -10.72 -7.46 -24.53
CA LEU A 138 -10.59 -6.01 -24.54
C LEU A 138 -9.69 -5.59 -23.38
N ASP A 139 -8.93 -4.51 -23.56
CA ASP A 139 -8.08 -3.92 -22.53
C ASP A 139 -8.76 -2.72 -21.87
N LEU A 140 -8.60 -2.60 -20.56
CA LEU A 140 -9.01 -1.43 -19.79
C LEU A 140 -7.83 -0.94 -18.93
N PRO A 141 -6.94 -0.11 -19.48
CA PRO A 141 -5.77 0.39 -18.76
C PRO A 141 -6.16 1.51 -17.78
N LEU A 142 -6.76 1.12 -16.66
CA LEU A 142 -7.05 2.07 -15.58
C LEU A 142 -5.74 2.62 -15.01
N GLY A 143 -5.68 3.94 -14.86
CA GLY A 143 -4.59 4.65 -14.22
C GLY A 143 -4.74 4.68 -12.70
N LEU A 144 -4.16 5.72 -12.08
CA LEU A 144 -4.26 5.94 -10.64
C LEU A 144 -5.71 6.19 -10.21
N ILE A 145 -6.15 5.45 -9.20
CA ILE A 145 -7.44 5.59 -8.54
C ILE A 145 -7.22 6.47 -7.29
N PRO A 146 -7.91 7.60 -7.17
CA PRO A 146 -7.79 8.44 -5.99
C PRO A 146 -8.50 7.79 -4.79
N LEU A 147 -7.74 7.55 -3.72
CA LEU A 147 -8.25 7.09 -2.43
C LEU A 147 -8.54 8.27 -1.50
N ASP A 148 -7.73 9.32 -1.61
CA ASP A 148 -7.87 10.59 -0.90
C ASP A 148 -7.38 11.75 -1.79
N THR A 149 -7.44 12.99 -1.32
CA THR A 149 -6.94 14.19 -2.04
C THR A 149 -5.43 14.14 -2.26
N ASP A 150 -4.69 13.45 -1.41
CA ASP A 150 -3.23 13.33 -1.43
C ASP A 150 -2.73 11.89 -1.56
N LEU A 151 -3.64 10.91 -1.70
CA LEU A 151 -3.30 9.48 -1.79
C LEU A 151 -3.96 8.83 -3.02
N PHE A 152 -3.11 8.25 -3.87
CA PHE A 152 -3.50 7.61 -5.13
C PHE A 152 -2.96 6.18 -5.19
N SER A 153 -3.71 5.26 -5.78
CA SER A 153 -3.31 3.86 -5.88
C SER A 153 -3.65 3.27 -7.25
N LEU A 154 -2.82 2.35 -7.73
CA LEU A 154 -3.17 1.51 -8.89
C LEU A 154 -4.09 0.35 -8.52
N GLU A 155 -4.32 0.12 -7.24
CA GLU A 155 -5.12 -1.00 -6.70
C GLU A 155 -4.68 -2.36 -7.26
N LEU A 156 -3.35 -2.58 -7.29
CA LEU A 156 -2.70 -3.81 -7.74
C LEU A 156 -2.06 -4.57 -6.56
N PRO A 157 -2.82 -5.21 -5.66
CA PRO A 157 -2.28 -5.90 -4.48
C PRO A 157 -1.32 -7.05 -4.86
N GLY A 158 -1.48 -7.64 -6.05
CA GLY A 158 -0.57 -8.65 -6.60
C GLY A 158 0.76 -8.11 -7.12
N PHE A 159 1.00 -6.79 -7.11
CA PHE A 159 2.25 -6.22 -7.62
C PHE A 159 3.47 -6.69 -6.81
N PHE A 160 3.34 -6.67 -5.47
CA PHE A 160 4.43 -7.05 -4.59
C PHE A 160 4.91 -8.50 -4.84
N PRO A 161 4.08 -9.54 -4.72
CA PRO A 161 4.53 -10.90 -4.95
C PRO A 161 5.00 -11.13 -6.39
N LYS A 162 4.35 -10.54 -7.41
CA LYS A 162 4.77 -10.70 -8.80
C LYS A 162 6.17 -10.16 -9.04
N PHE A 163 6.45 -8.94 -8.62
CA PHE A 163 7.76 -8.33 -8.87
C PHE A 163 8.84 -8.89 -7.94
N PHE A 164 8.61 -8.85 -6.62
CA PHE A 164 9.68 -9.15 -5.64
C PHE A 164 9.86 -10.66 -5.39
N LEU A 165 8.80 -11.46 -5.51
CA LEU A 165 8.87 -12.91 -5.31
C LEU A 165 9.04 -13.69 -6.61
N GLU A 166 8.30 -13.35 -7.66
CA GLU A 166 8.29 -14.07 -8.93
C GLU A 166 9.27 -13.48 -9.96
N GLY A 167 9.65 -12.20 -9.82
CA GLY A 167 10.53 -11.49 -10.77
C GLY A 167 9.79 -10.99 -12.02
N ASP A 168 8.46 -10.95 -12.01
CA ASP A 168 7.65 -10.47 -13.14
C ASP A 168 7.60 -8.93 -13.20
N CYS A 169 8.29 -8.36 -14.20
CA CYS A 169 8.36 -6.92 -14.44
C CYS A 169 7.23 -6.37 -15.33
N SER A 170 6.25 -7.19 -15.72
CA SER A 170 5.23 -6.81 -16.70
C SER A 170 4.37 -5.60 -16.27
N TRP A 171 4.18 -5.41 -14.97
CA TRP A 171 3.39 -4.30 -14.43
C TRP A 171 4.15 -3.00 -14.25
N ASN A 172 5.48 -2.98 -14.44
CA ASN A 172 6.26 -1.75 -14.40
C ASN A 172 5.80 -0.74 -15.47
N PHE A 173 5.29 -1.23 -16.61
CA PHE A 173 4.74 -0.39 -17.66
C PHE A 173 3.53 0.43 -17.16
N LEU A 174 2.67 -0.15 -16.32
CA LEU A 174 1.50 0.54 -15.77
C LEU A 174 1.90 1.67 -14.83
N VAL A 175 2.93 1.44 -14.03
CA VAL A 175 3.50 2.48 -13.17
C VAL A 175 4.05 3.61 -14.02
N ALA A 176 4.87 3.30 -15.03
CA ALA A 176 5.40 4.32 -15.94
C ALA A 176 4.29 5.10 -16.65
N GLN A 177 3.24 4.40 -17.13
CA GLN A 177 2.09 5.02 -17.77
C GLN A 177 1.32 5.95 -16.82
N SER A 178 1.15 5.55 -15.55
CA SER A 178 0.47 6.39 -14.55
C SER A 178 1.25 7.67 -14.23
N ILE A 179 2.58 7.60 -14.19
CA ILE A 179 3.42 8.80 -14.01
C ILE A 179 3.34 9.71 -15.23
N LEU A 180 3.40 9.14 -16.45
CA LEU A 180 3.24 9.91 -17.69
C LEU A 180 1.85 10.57 -17.78
N GLN A 181 0.81 9.95 -17.24
CA GLN A 181 -0.52 10.56 -17.12
C GLN A 181 -0.50 11.78 -16.20
N LEU A 182 0.20 11.70 -15.05
CA LEU A 182 0.40 12.84 -14.16
C LEU A 182 1.19 13.96 -14.82
N GLU A 183 2.22 13.64 -15.61
CA GLU A 183 2.96 14.65 -16.40
C GLU A 183 2.08 15.35 -17.44
N GLN A 184 1.11 14.66 -18.02
CA GLN A 184 0.14 15.26 -18.95
C GLN A 184 -0.79 16.26 -18.25
N LEU A 185 -1.12 16.04 -16.97
CA LEU A 185 -1.99 16.89 -16.18
C LEU A 185 -1.24 18.04 -15.48
N CYS A 186 -0.06 17.76 -14.92
CA CYS A 186 0.70 18.70 -14.09
C CYS A 186 1.92 19.31 -14.80
N GLY A 187 2.21 18.89 -16.04
CA GLY A 187 3.43 19.24 -16.76
C GLY A 187 4.62 18.32 -16.43
N PRO A 188 5.74 18.45 -17.17
CA PRO A 188 6.89 17.56 -17.04
C PRO A 188 7.54 17.70 -15.66
N ILE A 189 7.93 16.55 -15.07
CA ILE A 189 8.56 16.46 -13.76
C ILE A 189 10.02 16.94 -13.87
N ALA A 190 10.45 17.84 -12.96
CA ALA A 190 11.76 18.47 -13.04
C ALA A 190 12.89 17.54 -12.57
N GLU A 191 12.72 16.91 -11.42
CA GLU A 191 13.73 16.07 -10.78
C GLU A 191 13.14 14.73 -10.36
N VAL A 192 13.87 13.65 -10.63
CA VAL A 192 13.44 12.29 -10.31
C VAL A 192 14.52 11.57 -9.53
N TYR A 193 14.14 10.96 -8.42
CA TYR A 193 14.97 10.15 -7.56
C TYR A 193 14.34 8.77 -7.41
N GLY A 194 15.08 7.73 -7.74
CA GLY A 194 14.62 6.34 -7.64
C GLY A 194 15.60 5.49 -6.85
N GLN A 195 15.08 4.69 -5.91
CA GLN A 195 15.85 3.69 -5.18
C GLN A 195 15.21 2.33 -5.37
N GLY A 196 15.95 1.40 -5.97
CA GLY A 196 15.54 0.02 -6.19
C GLY A 196 15.57 -0.43 -7.66
N ALA A 197 15.45 -1.72 -7.88
CA ALA A 197 15.48 -2.34 -9.21
C ALA A 197 14.19 -2.06 -10.00
N CYS A 198 13.04 -2.07 -9.34
CA CYS A 198 11.77 -1.72 -9.94
C CYS A 198 11.74 -0.26 -10.37
N ALA A 199 12.15 0.66 -9.50
CA ALA A 199 12.27 2.09 -9.78
C ALA A 199 13.15 2.34 -11.00
N GLN A 200 14.31 1.68 -11.09
CA GLN A 200 15.16 1.77 -12.27
C GLN A 200 14.46 1.27 -13.55
N GLY A 201 13.73 0.15 -13.46
CA GLY A 201 12.94 -0.40 -14.56
C GLY A 201 11.88 0.58 -15.06
N VAL A 202 11.12 1.18 -14.14
CA VAL A 202 10.10 2.20 -14.42
C VAL A 202 10.72 3.42 -15.10
N LEU A 203 11.83 3.93 -14.59
CA LEU A 203 12.53 5.08 -15.18
C LEU A 203 13.07 4.81 -16.59
N ARG A 204 13.51 3.57 -16.89
CA ARG A 204 13.88 3.17 -18.24
C ARG A 204 12.68 3.21 -19.19
N LEU A 205 11.52 2.72 -18.74
CA LEU A 205 10.28 2.76 -19.53
C LEU A 205 9.81 4.19 -19.79
N MET A 206 9.86 5.09 -18.80
CA MET A 206 9.52 6.50 -18.99
C MET A 206 10.40 7.17 -20.05
N LYS A 207 11.69 6.83 -20.11
CA LYS A 207 12.60 7.36 -21.13
C LYS A 207 12.30 6.82 -22.54
N LEU A 208 11.82 5.58 -22.64
CA LEU A 208 11.44 4.97 -23.93
C LEU A 208 10.11 5.53 -24.48
N PHE A 209 9.21 5.93 -23.58
CA PHE A 209 7.89 6.48 -23.92
C PHE A 209 7.75 7.91 -23.35
N PRO A 210 8.49 8.90 -23.87
CA PRO A 210 8.42 10.25 -23.34
C PRO A 210 7.03 10.84 -23.50
N SER A 211 6.62 11.66 -22.54
CA SER A 211 5.37 12.42 -22.60
C SER A 211 5.40 13.33 -23.85
N ASN A 212 4.30 13.29 -24.62
CA ASN A 212 4.18 14.18 -25.79
C ASN A 212 3.83 15.59 -25.31
N PRO A 213 4.72 16.60 -25.46
CA PRO A 213 4.48 17.96 -24.98
C PRO A 213 3.24 18.61 -25.61
N ALA A 214 2.83 18.16 -26.79
CA ALA A 214 1.60 18.65 -27.46
C ALA A 214 0.31 18.16 -26.80
N LYS A 215 0.37 17.15 -25.90
CA LYS A 215 -0.78 16.64 -25.15
C LYS A 215 -0.87 17.17 -23.74
N VAL A 216 0.07 18.03 -23.32
CA VAL A 216 0.00 18.67 -21.98
C VAL A 216 -1.24 19.55 -21.96
N GLN A 217 -2.21 19.18 -21.15
CA GLN A 217 -3.39 20.02 -20.94
C GLN A 217 -2.95 21.26 -20.16
N GLN A 218 -3.40 22.43 -20.60
CA GLN A 218 -3.22 23.67 -19.85
C GLN A 218 -4.14 23.63 -18.62
N THR A 219 -3.75 22.87 -17.61
CA THR A 219 -4.46 22.84 -16.32
C THR A 219 -3.91 23.93 -15.41
N SER A 220 -4.73 24.41 -14.49
CA SER A 220 -4.31 25.34 -13.43
C SER A 220 -3.57 24.64 -12.28
N LEU A 221 -3.20 23.37 -12.46
CA LEU A 221 -2.49 22.60 -11.44
C LEU A 221 -1.04 23.05 -11.29
N PRO A 222 -0.51 23.13 -10.07
CA PRO A 222 0.91 23.36 -9.86
C PRO A 222 1.73 22.19 -10.40
N ARG A 223 2.94 22.50 -10.85
CA ARG A 223 3.86 21.53 -11.42
C ARG A 223 4.39 20.57 -10.35
N ILE A 224 4.57 19.31 -10.70
CA ILE A 224 5.32 18.35 -9.88
C ILE A 224 6.81 18.64 -10.05
N THR A 225 7.45 19.12 -8.99
CA THR A 225 8.88 19.49 -9.01
C THR A 225 9.78 18.28 -8.80
N HIS A 226 9.41 17.40 -7.89
CA HIS A 226 10.19 16.22 -7.51
C HIS A 226 9.33 14.97 -7.55
N LEU A 227 9.90 13.90 -8.12
CA LEU A 227 9.35 12.55 -8.07
C LEU A 227 10.34 11.64 -7.33
N PHE A 228 9.85 11.00 -6.28
CA PHE A 228 10.57 9.95 -5.56
C PHE A 228 9.94 8.60 -5.85
N LEU A 229 10.73 7.62 -6.27
CA LEU A 229 10.33 6.24 -6.51
C LEU A 229 11.02 5.32 -5.52
N PHE A 230 10.27 4.65 -4.68
CA PHE A 230 10.81 3.72 -3.68
C PHE A 230 10.28 2.31 -3.89
N ASP A 231 11.20 1.36 -4.07
CA ASP A 231 10.87 -0.06 -4.05
C ASP A 231 10.53 -0.49 -2.62
N ARG A 232 9.62 -1.46 -2.47
CA ARG A 232 9.22 -1.92 -1.13
C ARG A 232 10.34 -2.60 -0.34
N ASP A 233 11.27 -3.24 -1.02
CA ASP A 233 12.43 -3.89 -0.40
C ASP A 233 13.46 -2.91 0.20
N VAL A 234 13.35 -1.63 -0.12
CA VAL A 234 14.18 -0.57 0.48
C VAL A 234 13.86 -0.41 1.98
N ASP A 235 12.61 -0.58 2.37
CA ASP A 235 12.16 -0.43 3.76
C ASP A 235 11.07 -1.45 4.14
N TYR A 236 11.51 -2.64 4.51
CA TYR A 236 10.61 -3.63 5.10
C TYR A 236 10.25 -3.32 6.56
N ALA A 237 11.10 -2.59 7.29
CA ALA A 237 10.85 -2.29 8.70
C ALA A 237 9.53 -1.51 8.86
N SER A 238 9.28 -0.49 8.04
CA SER A 238 8.03 0.30 8.08
C SER A 238 6.76 -0.52 7.86
N VAL A 239 6.85 -1.66 7.17
CA VAL A 239 5.68 -2.55 6.96
C VAL A 239 5.55 -3.57 8.08
N LEU A 240 6.67 -4.08 8.60
CA LEU A 240 6.68 -5.12 9.63
C LEU A 240 6.34 -4.56 11.02
N LEU A 241 6.66 -3.30 11.28
CA LEU A 241 6.32 -2.64 12.55
C LEU A 241 4.83 -2.40 12.70
N THR A 242 4.36 -2.43 13.94
CA THR A 242 2.98 -2.10 14.26
C THR A 242 2.73 -0.62 14.08
N GLN A 243 1.79 -0.27 13.20
CA GLN A 243 1.40 1.10 12.93
C GLN A 243 0.63 1.69 14.10
N LEU A 244 1.04 2.83 14.63
CA LEU A 244 0.42 3.44 15.82
C LEU A 244 -0.39 4.69 15.52
N THR A 245 -0.58 5.03 14.24
CA THR A 245 -1.57 6.03 13.83
C THR A 245 -2.97 5.42 13.79
N TYR A 246 -4.01 6.23 13.95
CA TYR A 246 -5.38 5.73 13.88
C TYR A 246 -5.70 5.04 12.56
N SER A 247 -5.33 5.65 11.41
CA SER A 247 -5.54 5.03 10.10
C SER A 247 -4.76 3.74 9.92
N GLY A 248 -3.53 3.65 10.45
CA GLY A 248 -2.72 2.44 10.40
C GLY A 248 -3.35 1.29 11.19
N LEU A 249 -3.77 1.55 12.42
CA LEU A 249 -4.47 0.53 13.22
C LEU A 249 -5.83 0.16 12.63
N LEU A 250 -6.56 1.14 12.08
CA LEU A 250 -7.82 0.85 11.38
C LEU A 250 -7.61 -0.11 10.21
N ASP A 251 -6.54 0.05 9.46
CA ASP A 251 -6.18 -0.85 8.36
C ASP A 251 -5.73 -2.23 8.86
N GLU A 252 -4.92 -2.29 9.92
CA GLU A 252 -4.45 -3.57 10.47
C GLU A 252 -5.59 -4.44 11.05
N PHE A 253 -6.58 -3.81 11.71
CA PHE A 253 -7.65 -4.54 12.39
C PHE A 253 -8.89 -4.79 11.51
N PHE A 254 -9.27 -3.84 10.67
CA PHE A 254 -10.49 -3.95 9.85
C PHE A 254 -10.21 -4.06 8.35
N GLY A 255 -9.02 -3.67 7.91
CA GLY A 255 -8.65 -3.60 6.49
C GLY A 255 -9.32 -2.43 5.75
N ILE A 256 -8.53 -1.53 5.22
CA ILE A 256 -9.00 -0.45 4.35
C ILE A 256 -8.86 -0.90 2.89
N LYS A 257 -9.99 -1.18 2.24
CA LYS A 257 -10.01 -1.61 0.83
C LYS A 257 -10.51 -0.48 -0.05
N SER A 258 -9.66 -0.01 -0.96
CA SER A 258 -9.98 1.09 -1.90
C SER A 258 -10.59 2.32 -1.20
N GLY A 259 -10.00 2.74 -0.08
CA GLY A 259 -10.44 3.90 0.70
C GLY A 259 -11.77 3.72 1.45
N LYS A 260 -12.20 2.48 1.69
CA LYS A 260 -13.40 2.15 2.48
C LYS A 260 -13.07 1.12 3.56
N VAL A 261 -13.69 1.27 4.72
CA VAL A 261 -13.65 0.29 5.81
C VAL A 261 -15.05 -0.31 6.01
N THR A 262 -15.10 -1.58 6.39
CA THR A 262 -16.35 -2.27 6.73
C THR A 262 -16.37 -2.60 8.21
N PHE A 263 -17.33 -2.03 8.93
CA PHE A 263 -17.53 -2.29 10.34
C PHE A 263 -18.64 -3.32 10.56
N GLY A 264 -18.30 -4.41 11.21
CA GLY A 264 -19.24 -5.45 11.61
C GLY A 264 -19.90 -5.16 12.97
N LYS A 265 -20.59 -6.17 13.49
CA LYS A 265 -21.36 -6.13 14.75
C LYS A 265 -20.57 -5.63 15.95
N ALA A 266 -19.28 -5.95 16.04
CA ALA A 266 -18.42 -5.54 17.16
C ALA A 266 -18.32 -4.01 17.31
N VAL A 267 -18.42 -3.27 16.21
CA VAL A 267 -18.36 -1.80 16.19
C VAL A 267 -19.75 -1.19 16.13
N THR A 268 -20.63 -1.74 15.30
CA THR A 268 -21.97 -1.17 15.04
C THR A 268 -23.00 -1.51 16.09
N GLY A 269 -22.77 -2.58 16.88
CA GLY A 269 -23.78 -3.17 17.80
C GLY A 269 -24.99 -3.79 17.08
N LYS A 270 -25.00 -3.80 15.75
CA LYS A 270 -26.10 -4.32 14.89
C LYS A 270 -25.63 -5.48 14.03
N ASP A 271 -26.52 -6.35 13.61
CA ASP A 271 -26.20 -7.48 12.73
C ASP A 271 -26.02 -7.08 11.24
N GLN A 272 -25.87 -5.80 10.95
CA GLN A 272 -25.62 -5.30 9.61
C GLN A 272 -24.25 -4.65 9.53
N ASP A 273 -23.49 -5.02 8.51
CA ASP A 273 -22.23 -4.39 8.20
C ASP A 273 -22.43 -2.98 7.66
N VAL A 274 -21.67 -2.02 8.20
CA VAL A 274 -21.67 -0.63 7.75
C VAL A 274 -20.37 -0.35 7.01
N ARG A 275 -20.48 0.10 5.76
CA ARG A 275 -19.34 0.55 4.96
C ARG A 275 -19.20 2.06 5.04
N LEU A 276 -18.01 2.51 5.42
CA LEU A 276 -17.68 3.92 5.56
C LEU A 276 -16.50 4.28 4.65
N PRO A 277 -16.60 5.35 3.84
CA PRO A 277 -15.45 5.91 3.14
C PRO A 277 -14.52 6.59 4.15
N VAL A 278 -13.22 6.26 4.10
CA VAL A 278 -12.20 6.80 5.01
C VAL A 278 -11.24 7.71 4.23
N ASN A 279 -11.68 8.94 3.99
CA ASN A 279 -10.95 9.96 3.24
C ASN A 279 -11.23 11.36 3.80
N SER A 280 -10.63 12.38 3.20
CA SER A 280 -10.72 13.80 3.63
C SER A 280 -12.11 14.40 3.56
N SER A 281 -13.09 13.75 2.91
CA SER A 281 -14.48 14.24 2.89
C SER A 281 -15.18 14.06 4.23
N ASP A 282 -14.75 13.10 5.05
CA ASP A 282 -15.20 12.96 6.43
C ASP A 282 -14.32 13.82 7.34
N VAL A 283 -14.91 14.89 7.88
CA VAL A 283 -14.22 15.87 8.73
C VAL A 283 -13.68 15.22 10.01
N VAL A 284 -14.41 14.27 10.60
CA VAL A 284 -13.97 13.57 11.82
C VAL A 284 -12.77 12.72 11.52
N PHE A 285 -12.83 11.91 10.44
CA PHE A 285 -11.72 11.05 10.02
C PHE A 285 -10.48 11.87 9.67
N ARG A 286 -10.63 12.93 8.88
CA ARG A 286 -9.52 13.81 8.48
C ARG A 286 -8.72 14.33 9.68
N ASP A 287 -9.39 14.64 10.78
CA ASP A 287 -8.73 15.21 11.94
C ASP A 287 -8.06 14.17 12.85
N ILE A 288 -8.49 12.89 12.80
CA ILE A 288 -7.96 11.84 13.68
C ILE A 288 -7.04 10.85 12.96
N ARG A 289 -7.12 10.72 11.62
CA ARG A 289 -6.45 9.66 10.85
C ARG A 289 -4.94 9.59 11.05
N ASP A 290 -4.30 10.75 11.12
CA ASP A 290 -2.84 10.87 11.27
C ASP A 290 -2.40 11.04 12.74
N CYS A 291 -3.35 11.04 13.69
CA CYS A 291 -3.03 11.14 15.10
C CYS A 291 -2.52 9.82 15.65
N HIS A 292 -1.57 9.90 16.58
CA HIS A 292 -1.17 8.73 17.35
C HIS A 292 -2.34 8.20 18.18
N PHE A 293 -2.52 6.88 18.20
CA PHE A 293 -3.71 6.23 18.78
C PHE A 293 -3.97 6.61 20.24
N SER A 294 -2.92 6.86 21.02
CA SER A 294 -3.05 7.29 22.43
C SER A 294 -3.79 8.62 22.59
N SER A 295 -3.78 9.50 21.59
CA SER A 295 -4.43 10.82 21.64
C SER A 295 -5.84 10.83 21.03
N VAL A 296 -6.21 9.79 20.28
CA VAL A 296 -7.46 9.76 19.50
C VAL A 296 -8.71 9.83 20.38
N PHE A 297 -8.73 9.12 21.51
CA PHE A 297 -9.89 9.15 22.43
C PHE A 297 -10.18 10.55 22.98
N ALA A 298 -9.15 11.30 23.34
CA ALA A 298 -9.31 12.67 23.81
C ALA A 298 -9.92 13.56 22.72
N LEU A 299 -9.40 13.47 21.48
CA LEU A 299 -9.91 14.22 20.33
C LEU A 299 -11.35 13.85 19.98
N LEU A 300 -11.71 12.56 20.00
CA LEU A 300 -13.09 12.12 19.76
C LEU A 300 -14.04 12.62 20.83
N LYS A 301 -13.63 12.63 22.11
CA LYS A 301 -14.40 13.17 23.22
C LYS A 301 -14.66 14.68 23.05
N ASP A 302 -13.61 15.45 22.72
CA ASP A 302 -13.74 16.89 22.48
C ASP A 302 -14.68 17.18 21.32
N LYS A 303 -14.56 16.41 20.22
CA LYS A 303 -15.49 16.52 19.07
C LYS A 303 -16.93 16.17 19.44
N ALA A 304 -17.15 15.14 20.26
CA ALA A 304 -18.49 14.79 20.75
C ALA A 304 -19.12 15.93 21.53
N GLN A 305 -18.34 16.57 22.42
CA GLN A 305 -18.80 17.73 23.19
C GLN A 305 -19.14 18.93 22.30
N HIS A 306 -18.29 19.23 21.32
CA HIS A 306 -18.55 20.29 20.35
C HIS A 306 -19.80 20.03 19.49
N LEU A 307 -19.98 18.80 19.04
CA LEU A 307 -21.18 18.42 18.28
C LEU A 307 -22.44 18.56 19.13
N GLN A 308 -22.40 18.12 20.39
CA GLN A 308 -23.51 18.24 21.32
C GLN A 308 -23.86 19.73 21.58
N ALA A 309 -22.86 20.57 21.86
CA ALA A 309 -23.06 22.00 22.04
C ALA A 309 -23.76 22.65 20.82
N ARG A 310 -23.31 22.32 19.60
CA ARG A 310 -23.97 22.80 18.37
C ARG A 310 -25.40 22.29 18.19
N TYR A 311 -25.70 21.07 18.64
CA TYR A 311 -27.07 20.57 18.67
C TYR A 311 -27.94 21.35 19.68
N ASP A 312 -27.37 21.75 20.80
CA ASP A 312 -28.10 22.46 21.88
C ASP A 312 -28.35 23.92 21.54
N GLU A 313 -27.51 24.57 20.69
CA GLU A 313 -27.70 25.94 20.16
C GLU A 313 -29.07 26.12 19.49
N ARG A 314 -29.67 25.05 18.94
CA ARG A 314 -30.99 25.09 18.30
C ARG A 314 -32.12 25.55 19.21
N HIS A 315 -31.98 25.36 20.53
CA HIS A 315 -33.05 25.70 21.52
C HIS A 315 -33.26 27.20 21.68
N GLY A 316 -32.35 28.06 21.17
CA GLY A 316 -32.48 29.52 21.24
C GLY A 316 -32.67 30.20 19.87
N MET A 317 -32.80 29.44 18.77
CA MET A 317 -32.85 29.98 17.42
C MET A 317 -34.22 30.57 17.04
N SER A 318 -34.22 31.66 16.25
CA SER A 318 -35.43 32.14 15.62
C SER A 318 -35.94 31.15 14.57
N ILE A 319 -37.22 31.23 14.18
CA ILE A 319 -37.83 30.35 13.14
C ILE A 319 -37.07 30.46 11.79
N GLY A 320 -36.55 31.65 11.45
CA GLY A 320 -35.79 31.88 10.22
C GLY A 320 -34.41 31.21 10.28
N ASP A 321 -33.73 31.28 11.43
CA ASP A 321 -32.43 30.67 11.63
C ASP A 321 -32.55 29.14 11.74
N MET A 322 -33.63 28.65 12.37
CA MET A 322 -33.95 27.22 12.44
C MET A 322 -34.13 26.62 11.02
N LYS A 323 -34.85 27.32 10.11
CA LYS A 323 -35.00 26.86 8.72
C LYS A 323 -33.65 26.77 8.00
N ARG A 324 -32.78 27.79 8.17
CA ARG A 324 -31.41 27.79 7.57
C ARG A 324 -30.53 26.67 8.16
N PHE A 325 -30.58 26.48 9.47
CA PHE A 325 -29.86 25.40 10.16
C PHE A 325 -30.28 24.02 9.65
N VAL A 326 -31.61 23.76 9.56
CA VAL A 326 -32.14 22.49 9.05
C VAL A 326 -31.73 22.26 7.58
N ALA A 327 -31.77 23.29 6.74
CA ALA A 327 -31.45 23.17 5.33
C ALA A 327 -29.95 22.92 5.07
N ASN A 328 -29.06 23.56 5.83
CA ASN A 328 -27.64 23.62 5.51
C ASN A 328 -26.75 22.78 6.46
N GLU A 329 -27.08 22.72 7.74
CA GLU A 329 -26.17 22.17 8.76
C GLU A 329 -26.62 20.83 9.35
N LEU A 330 -27.91 20.60 9.53
CA LEU A 330 -28.43 19.43 10.25
C LEU A 330 -27.96 18.11 9.63
N LYS A 331 -27.96 18.00 8.31
CA LYS A 331 -27.52 16.78 7.61
C LYS A 331 -26.03 16.49 7.84
N SER A 332 -25.20 17.54 7.79
CA SER A 332 -23.76 17.43 8.06
C SER A 332 -23.49 17.02 9.49
N LEU A 333 -24.19 17.62 10.47
CA LEU A 333 -24.06 17.26 11.89
C LEU A 333 -24.48 15.82 12.16
N GLN A 334 -25.57 15.35 11.53
CA GLN A 334 -25.99 13.94 11.64
C GLN A 334 -24.97 12.98 11.04
N GLN A 335 -24.37 13.31 9.91
CA GLN A 335 -23.30 12.51 9.31
C GLN A 335 -22.09 12.45 10.23
N GLN A 336 -21.64 13.59 10.75
CA GLN A 336 -20.52 13.65 11.71
C GLN A 336 -20.81 12.85 12.98
N HIS A 337 -22.03 12.93 13.52
CA HIS A 337 -22.43 12.16 14.70
C HIS A 337 -22.38 10.64 14.44
N ASN A 338 -22.88 10.21 13.28
CA ASN A 338 -22.84 8.79 12.90
C ASN A 338 -21.41 8.29 12.69
N SER A 339 -20.57 9.06 11.98
CA SER A 339 -19.15 8.75 11.80
C SER A 339 -18.43 8.69 13.14
N LEU A 340 -18.67 9.66 14.03
CA LEU A 340 -18.06 9.72 15.36
C LEU A 340 -18.39 8.48 16.20
N ALA A 341 -19.64 8.04 16.20
CA ALA A 341 -20.06 6.83 16.91
C ALA A 341 -19.32 5.57 16.40
N LEU A 342 -19.14 5.45 15.08
CA LEU A 342 -18.39 4.35 14.47
C LEU A 342 -16.90 4.41 14.82
N TYR A 343 -16.29 5.60 14.84
CA TYR A 343 -14.88 5.74 15.19
C TYR A 343 -14.63 5.48 16.68
N ILE A 344 -15.53 5.86 17.58
CA ILE A 344 -15.45 5.49 19.00
C ILE A 344 -15.53 3.97 19.14
N GLY A 345 -16.54 3.34 18.55
CA GLY A 345 -16.69 1.88 18.59
C GLY A 345 -15.50 1.13 17.97
N SER A 346 -14.89 1.65 16.90
CA SER A 346 -13.69 1.06 16.31
C SER A 346 -12.48 1.15 17.26
N CYS A 347 -12.30 2.29 17.97
CA CYS A 347 -11.24 2.44 18.97
C CYS A 347 -11.43 1.46 20.14
N GLU A 348 -12.66 1.25 20.59
CA GLU A 348 -12.97 0.29 21.66
C GLU A 348 -12.70 -1.15 21.21
N ALA A 349 -13.09 -1.51 19.97
CA ALA A 349 -12.83 -2.81 19.39
C ALA A 349 -11.33 -3.07 19.21
N ILE A 350 -10.56 -2.09 18.71
CA ILE A 350 -9.10 -2.17 18.60
C ILE A 350 -8.49 -2.42 19.98
N LYS A 351 -8.86 -1.61 20.97
CA LYS A 351 -8.32 -1.73 22.34
C LYS A 351 -8.64 -3.08 22.98
N SER A 352 -9.84 -3.62 22.76
CA SER A 352 -10.25 -4.92 23.33
C SER A 352 -9.56 -6.11 22.63
N SER A 353 -9.15 -5.96 21.37
CA SER A 353 -8.49 -7.00 20.58
C SER A 353 -6.97 -7.09 20.83
N GLN A 354 -6.40 -6.12 21.52
CA GLN A 354 -4.96 -6.00 21.76
C GLN A 354 -4.48 -6.89 22.93
N THR A 355 -4.50 -8.21 22.72
CA THR A 355 -3.91 -9.16 23.69
C THR A 355 -2.38 -9.09 23.60
N ASN A 356 -1.71 -8.76 24.72
CA ASN A 356 -0.24 -8.65 24.82
C ASN A 356 0.42 -7.62 23.87
N PHE A 357 -0.31 -6.57 23.54
CA PHE A 357 0.16 -5.52 22.61
C PHE A 357 1.43 -4.79 23.12
N GLU A 358 1.51 -4.52 24.41
CA GLU A 358 2.69 -3.89 25.03
C GLU A 358 3.94 -4.77 24.91
N GLY A 359 3.81 -6.08 25.09
CA GLY A 359 4.91 -7.03 24.92
C GLY A 359 5.40 -7.07 23.49
N GLN A 360 4.49 -7.04 22.52
CA GLN A 360 4.84 -6.98 21.10
C GLN A 360 5.57 -5.69 20.76
N LEU A 361 5.04 -4.51 21.13
CA LEU A 361 5.67 -3.21 20.88
C LEU A 361 7.06 -3.12 21.53
N ARG A 362 7.19 -3.56 22.78
CA ARG A 362 8.48 -3.58 23.48
C ARG A 362 9.49 -4.46 22.72
N THR A 363 9.05 -5.62 22.24
CA THR A 363 9.91 -6.52 21.46
C THR A 363 10.31 -5.88 20.13
N GLU A 364 9.38 -5.26 19.41
CA GLU A 364 9.67 -4.52 18.16
C GLU A 364 10.74 -3.43 18.40
N HIS A 365 10.59 -2.61 19.46
CA HIS A 365 11.56 -1.56 19.82
C HIS A 365 12.95 -2.13 20.13
N ASN A 366 13.01 -3.16 21.00
CA ASN A 366 14.27 -3.79 21.39
C ASN A 366 15.00 -4.40 20.19
N LEU A 367 14.28 -5.01 19.25
CA LEU A 367 14.85 -5.57 18.03
C LEU A 367 15.44 -4.48 17.11
N LEU A 368 14.76 -3.31 16.98
CA LEU A 368 15.24 -2.19 16.17
C LEU A 368 16.56 -1.62 16.73
N GLU A 369 16.65 -1.46 18.02
CA GLU A 369 17.84 -0.94 18.71
C GLU A 369 18.96 -1.97 18.83
N GLY A 370 18.65 -3.25 18.58
CA GLY A 370 19.58 -4.38 18.79
C GLY A 370 19.81 -4.71 20.26
N LEU A 371 18.86 -4.30 21.12
CA LEU A 371 18.87 -4.57 22.55
C LEU A 371 18.08 -5.86 22.86
N GLU A 372 18.47 -6.56 23.91
CA GLU A 372 17.72 -7.70 24.45
C GLU A 372 17.28 -8.74 23.37
N VAL A 373 18.09 -8.93 22.32
CA VAL A 373 17.76 -9.80 21.17
C VAL A 373 17.35 -11.20 21.59
N ARG A 374 17.99 -11.73 22.65
CA ARG A 374 17.68 -13.04 23.20
C ARG A 374 16.30 -13.09 23.86
N GLU A 375 15.90 -12.02 24.54
CA GLU A 375 14.54 -11.90 25.10
C GLU A 375 13.51 -11.79 23.97
N GLY A 376 13.83 -11.07 22.90
CA GLY A 376 13.00 -11.02 21.70
C GLY A 376 12.79 -12.41 21.07
N THR A 377 13.83 -13.22 20.97
CA THR A 377 13.71 -14.62 20.49
C THR A 377 12.83 -15.45 21.42
N ASN A 378 13.03 -15.36 22.74
CA ASN A 378 12.22 -16.08 23.73
C ASN A 378 10.74 -15.66 23.63
N PHE A 379 10.45 -14.37 23.41
CA PHE A 379 9.10 -13.88 23.22
C PHE A 379 8.45 -14.45 21.94
N ILE A 380 9.20 -14.56 20.83
CA ILE A 380 8.73 -15.22 19.61
C ILE A 380 8.39 -16.68 19.87
N GLU A 381 9.24 -17.43 20.60
CA GLU A 381 8.96 -18.82 21.00
C GLU A 381 7.70 -18.91 21.87
N GLU A 382 7.52 -18.00 22.82
CA GLU A 382 6.32 -17.93 23.64
C GLU A 382 5.07 -17.68 22.79
N CYS A 383 5.13 -16.76 21.81
CA CYS A 383 4.02 -16.51 20.87
C CYS A 383 3.66 -17.74 20.05
N ILE A 384 4.66 -18.53 19.60
CA ILE A 384 4.43 -19.80 18.90
C ILE A 384 3.71 -20.81 19.81
N HIS A 385 4.22 -21.00 21.04
CA HIS A 385 3.66 -21.97 21.97
C HIS A 385 2.25 -21.61 22.45
N ARG A 386 1.96 -20.32 22.59
CA ARG A 386 0.61 -19.82 22.93
C ARG A 386 -0.32 -19.73 21.75
N GLN A 387 0.13 -20.11 20.55
CA GLN A 387 -0.64 -20.05 19.30
C GLN A 387 -1.23 -18.67 19.01
N TYR A 388 -0.42 -17.62 19.14
CA TYR A 388 -0.79 -16.29 18.68
C TYR A 388 -1.02 -16.29 17.16
N PRO A 389 -1.69 -15.28 16.58
CA PRO A 389 -1.91 -15.24 15.14
C PRO A 389 -0.61 -15.47 14.37
N ALA A 390 -0.60 -16.44 13.43
CA ALA A 390 0.60 -16.84 12.70
C ALA A 390 1.30 -15.64 12.01
N LEU A 391 0.52 -14.69 11.47
CA LEU A 391 1.05 -13.48 10.84
C LEU A 391 1.81 -12.59 11.82
N SER A 392 1.33 -12.42 13.05
CA SER A 392 2.03 -11.63 14.08
C SER A 392 3.38 -12.28 14.45
N VAL A 393 3.42 -13.60 14.56
CA VAL A 393 4.66 -14.35 14.80
C VAL A 393 5.63 -14.21 13.63
N LEU A 394 5.15 -14.32 12.38
CA LEU A 394 5.97 -14.15 11.19
C LEU A 394 6.52 -12.71 11.08
N ARG A 395 5.74 -11.68 11.45
CA ARG A 395 6.20 -10.29 11.49
C ARG A 395 7.42 -10.14 12.40
N LEU A 396 7.33 -10.63 13.64
CA LEU A 396 8.42 -10.54 14.61
C LEU A 396 9.65 -11.34 14.16
N LEU A 397 9.45 -12.52 13.59
CA LEU A 397 10.54 -13.36 13.07
C LEU A 397 11.25 -12.70 11.88
N CYS A 398 10.50 -12.08 10.97
CA CYS A 398 11.07 -11.30 9.87
C CYS A 398 11.80 -10.05 10.38
N LEU A 399 11.27 -9.36 11.38
CA LEU A 399 11.90 -8.19 11.98
C LEU A 399 13.21 -8.58 12.69
N LEU A 400 13.23 -9.68 13.45
CA LEU A 400 14.43 -10.24 14.06
C LEU A 400 15.49 -10.52 12.99
N SER A 401 15.11 -11.21 11.90
CA SER A 401 16.04 -11.51 10.81
C SER A 401 16.58 -10.26 10.12
N LEU A 402 15.72 -9.25 9.90
CA LEU A 402 16.09 -8.00 9.24
C LEU A 402 17.08 -7.18 10.08
N THR A 403 16.82 -7.04 11.38
CA THR A 403 17.62 -6.19 12.28
C THR A 403 18.95 -6.80 12.66
N GLN A 404 19.05 -8.15 12.63
CA GLN A 404 20.26 -8.90 13.02
C GLN A 404 21.07 -9.41 11.81
N ASP A 405 20.77 -8.97 10.58
CA ASP A 405 21.37 -9.49 9.32
C ASP A 405 21.28 -11.02 9.20
N GLY A 406 20.14 -11.56 9.56
CA GLY A 406 19.87 -12.99 9.62
C GLY A 406 19.84 -13.55 11.04
N ILE A 407 19.35 -14.76 11.19
CA ILE A 407 19.24 -15.51 12.45
C ILE A 407 20.26 -16.64 12.42
N PRO A 408 20.95 -16.97 13.55
CA PRO A 408 21.84 -18.10 13.61
C PRO A 408 21.19 -19.40 13.11
N ALA A 409 21.85 -20.16 12.26
CA ALA A 409 21.26 -21.32 11.55
C ALA A 409 20.60 -22.35 12.47
N ARG A 410 21.13 -22.58 13.69
CA ARG A 410 20.53 -23.48 14.68
C ARG A 410 19.21 -22.92 15.22
N GLU A 411 19.20 -21.66 15.54
CA GLU A 411 18.03 -20.95 16.10
C GLU A 411 16.92 -20.82 15.05
N LEU A 412 17.25 -20.40 13.83
CA LEU A 412 16.29 -20.34 12.72
C LEU A 412 15.65 -21.70 12.44
N ARG A 413 16.42 -22.79 12.45
CA ARG A 413 15.85 -24.15 12.29
C ARG A 413 14.90 -24.50 13.42
N SER A 414 15.26 -24.19 14.66
CA SER A 414 14.40 -24.43 15.84
C SER A 414 13.10 -23.68 15.74
N LEU A 415 13.15 -22.36 15.50
CA LEU A 415 11.97 -21.51 15.35
C LEU A 415 11.07 -21.93 14.17
N THR A 416 11.68 -22.25 13.01
CA THR A 416 10.94 -22.75 11.86
C THR A 416 10.23 -24.07 12.17
N GLN A 417 10.90 -25.01 12.83
CA GLN A 417 10.32 -26.29 13.20
C GLN A 417 9.16 -26.12 14.19
N GLN A 418 9.33 -25.30 15.23
CA GLN A 418 8.29 -24.99 16.20
C GLN A 418 7.08 -24.33 15.50
N PHE A 419 7.34 -23.38 14.60
CA PHE A 419 6.29 -22.71 13.83
C PHE A 419 5.50 -23.69 12.96
N LEU A 420 6.19 -24.56 12.20
CA LEU A 420 5.52 -25.56 11.35
C LEU A 420 4.71 -26.57 12.17
N HIS A 421 5.17 -26.95 13.37
CA HIS A 421 4.42 -27.84 14.26
C HIS A 421 3.15 -27.16 14.81
N SER A 422 3.20 -25.86 15.09
CA SER A 422 2.08 -25.12 15.70
C SER A 422 1.05 -24.65 14.67
N PHE A 423 1.48 -24.21 13.48
CA PHE A 423 0.63 -23.56 12.47
C PHE A 423 0.44 -24.37 11.19
N GLY A 424 1.17 -25.48 11.03
CA GLY A 424 1.01 -26.40 9.91
C GLY A 424 2.15 -26.40 8.90
N ALA A 425 2.37 -27.58 8.28
CA ALA A 425 3.47 -27.82 7.35
C ALA A 425 3.35 -27.03 6.02
N HIS A 426 2.17 -26.55 5.64
CA HIS A 426 1.95 -25.75 4.44
C HIS A 426 2.77 -24.44 4.46
N HIS A 427 3.10 -23.92 5.63
CA HIS A 427 3.98 -22.77 5.78
C HIS A 427 5.44 -23.01 5.38
N LEU A 428 5.85 -24.24 5.02
CA LEU A 428 7.17 -24.49 4.47
C LEU A 428 7.43 -23.65 3.20
N CYS A 429 6.43 -23.54 2.33
CA CYS A 429 6.49 -22.68 1.14
C CYS A 429 6.55 -21.20 1.51
N THR A 430 5.89 -20.78 2.59
CA THR A 430 5.98 -19.41 3.12
C THR A 430 7.42 -19.08 3.52
N PHE A 431 8.09 -19.95 4.28
CA PHE A 431 9.49 -19.74 4.64
C PHE A 431 10.42 -19.70 3.43
N HIS A 432 10.14 -20.50 2.39
CA HIS A 432 10.89 -20.40 1.13
C HIS A 432 10.70 -19.03 0.47
N GLY A 433 9.46 -18.52 0.39
CA GLY A 433 9.17 -17.19 -0.12
C GLY A 433 9.86 -16.09 0.69
N LEU A 434 9.79 -16.14 2.02
CA LEU A 434 10.44 -15.17 2.91
C LEU A 434 11.97 -15.16 2.73
N ARG A 435 12.60 -16.32 2.50
CA ARG A 435 14.04 -16.41 2.18
C ARG A 435 14.36 -15.72 0.85
N ARG A 436 13.55 -15.92 -0.18
CA ARG A 436 13.71 -15.24 -1.48
C ARG A 436 13.61 -13.72 -1.36
N LEU A 437 12.72 -13.24 -0.52
CA LEU A 437 12.54 -11.79 -0.23
C LEU A 437 13.63 -11.22 0.68
N GLY A 438 14.51 -12.06 1.25
CA GLY A 438 15.50 -11.60 2.22
C GLY A 438 14.95 -11.32 3.63
N LEU A 439 13.69 -11.67 3.89
CA LEU A 439 13.02 -11.42 5.17
C LEU A 439 13.30 -12.48 6.24
N CYS A 440 13.77 -13.65 5.85
CA CYS A 440 14.09 -14.74 6.79
C CYS A 440 15.38 -15.44 6.32
N GLN A 441 16.53 -14.96 6.77
CA GLN A 441 17.84 -15.44 6.33
C GLN A 441 18.65 -16.08 7.46
N GLU A 442 19.55 -16.99 7.08
CA GLU A 442 20.57 -17.51 8.01
C GLU A 442 21.73 -16.51 8.11
N GLN A 443 22.20 -16.26 9.32
CA GLN A 443 23.34 -15.39 9.58
C GLN A 443 24.61 -15.95 8.90
N GLY A 444 25.28 -15.12 8.09
CA GLY A 444 26.44 -15.53 7.31
C GLY A 444 26.12 -16.25 5.99
N GLY A 445 24.86 -16.48 5.65
CA GLY A 445 24.41 -16.89 4.33
C GLY A 445 24.52 -15.70 3.36
N GLY A 446 25.28 -15.85 2.27
CA GLY A 446 25.46 -14.77 1.27
C GLY A 446 24.12 -14.31 0.71
N ALA A 447 24.06 -13.01 0.31
CA ALA A 447 22.89 -12.39 -0.30
C ALA A 447 22.34 -13.22 -1.47
N PRO A 448 21.01 -13.30 -1.69
CA PRO A 448 20.42 -13.97 -2.83
C PRO A 448 20.91 -13.30 -4.12
N GLY A 449 21.73 -14.00 -4.90
CA GLY A 449 22.32 -13.49 -6.16
C GLY A 449 23.80 -13.76 -6.36
N GLY A 450 24.51 -14.33 -5.35
CA GLY A 450 25.88 -14.82 -5.53
C GLY A 450 25.90 -16.25 -6.10
N PRO A 451 26.93 -16.63 -6.90
CA PRO A 451 27.04 -17.99 -7.43
C PRO A 451 27.11 -19.00 -6.29
N ALA A 452 26.31 -20.07 -6.41
CA ALA A 452 26.27 -21.16 -5.43
C ALA A 452 27.67 -21.74 -5.19
N PRO A 453 28.06 -22.04 -3.95
CA PRO A 453 29.31 -22.74 -3.68
C PRO A 453 29.23 -24.18 -4.25
N SER A 454 30.19 -24.52 -5.08
CA SER A 454 30.31 -25.85 -5.70
C SER A 454 30.45 -26.94 -4.63
N PRO A 455 29.74 -28.06 -4.76
CA PRO A 455 29.85 -29.16 -3.82
C PRO A 455 31.02 -30.09 -4.20
N LEU A 456 32.24 -29.73 -3.88
CA LEU A 456 33.36 -30.65 -3.90
C LEU A 456 34.23 -30.41 -2.65
N GLY A 457 33.91 -31.18 -1.62
CA GLY A 457 34.70 -31.30 -0.42
C GLY A 457 35.97 -32.09 -0.70
N VAL A 458 37.11 -31.45 -0.52
CA VAL A 458 38.38 -32.16 -0.27
C VAL A 458 38.96 -31.62 1.03
N GLY A 459 39.36 -32.53 1.88
CA GLY A 459 39.76 -32.42 3.28
C GLY A 459 40.45 -31.13 3.72
N SER A 460 39.93 -30.56 4.81
CA SER A 460 40.50 -29.40 5.48
C SER A 460 41.77 -29.76 6.24
N PRO A 461 42.87 -29.02 6.05
CA PRO A 461 44.00 -29.08 6.96
C PRO A 461 43.66 -28.36 8.28
N ALA A 462 44.33 -28.80 9.37
CA ALA A 462 44.12 -28.27 10.73
C ALA A 462 44.19 -26.73 10.80
N PRO A 463 43.40 -26.10 11.69
CA PRO A 463 43.27 -24.63 11.74
C PRO A 463 44.60 -23.98 12.13
N THR A 464 45.13 -23.16 11.21
CA THR A 464 46.30 -22.34 11.43
C THR A 464 46.01 -21.18 12.40
N LEU A 465 47.06 -20.66 13.06
CA LEU A 465 46.93 -19.52 13.98
C LEU A 465 46.22 -18.32 13.33
N ALA A 466 46.43 -18.11 12.02
CA ALA A 466 45.74 -17.10 11.22
C ALA A 466 44.23 -17.30 11.13
N SER A 467 43.75 -18.58 11.07
CA SER A 467 42.30 -18.87 11.05
C SER A 467 41.66 -18.68 12.42
N LYS A 468 42.40 -18.86 13.52
CA LYS A 468 41.92 -18.58 14.88
C LYS A 468 41.83 -17.05 15.14
N VAL A 469 42.77 -16.27 14.62
CA VAL A 469 42.71 -14.81 14.68
C VAL A 469 41.60 -14.28 13.80
N ALA A 470 41.40 -14.82 12.61
CA ALA A 470 40.26 -14.45 11.73
C ALA A 470 38.90 -14.83 12.36
N ALA A 471 38.83 -15.99 13.05
CA ALA A 471 37.64 -16.40 13.81
C ALA A 471 37.37 -15.48 15.03
N ALA A 472 38.43 -15.07 15.75
CA ALA A 472 38.33 -14.11 16.85
C ALA A 472 37.97 -12.69 16.38
N MET A 473 38.47 -12.27 15.23
CA MET A 473 38.04 -11.00 14.59
C MET A 473 36.64 -11.08 14.02
N ALA A 474 36.15 -12.25 13.61
CA ALA A 474 34.77 -12.49 13.22
C ALA A 474 33.79 -12.52 14.41
N ALA A 475 34.30 -12.76 15.63
CA ALA A 475 33.52 -12.71 16.87
C ALA A 475 33.39 -11.31 17.49
N LEU A 476 34.08 -10.28 16.95
CA LEU A 476 33.78 -8.90 17.28
C LEU A 476 32.40 -8.57 16.77
N PRO A 477 31.55 -7.83 17.54
CA PRO A 477 30.21 -7.41 17.10
C PRO A 477 30.37 -6.56 15.83
N ARG A 478 30.25 -7.20 14.67
CA ARG A 478 30.12 -6.50 13.41
C ARG A 478 28.79 -5.77 13.47
N GLY A 479 28.83 -4.44 13.40
CA GLY A 479 27.61 -3.66 13.26
C GLY A 479 26.80 -4.22 12.08
N THR A 480 25.54 -4.55 12.31
CA THR A 480 24.65 -5.08 11.26
C THR A 480 24.49 -4.06 10.15
N ARG A 481 24.18 -4.52 8.93
CA ARG A 481 23.85 -3.63 7.80
C ARG A 481 22.69 -2.71 8.16
N PHE A 482 21.67 -3.26 8.85
CA PHE A 482 20.55 -2.49 9.37
C PHE A 482 21.01 -1.34 10.29
N ASN A 483 21.86 -1.64 11.28
CA ASN A 483 22.41 -0.62 12.18
C ASN A 483 23.28 0.44 11.44
N ALA A 484 23.97 0.03 10.37
CA ALA A 484 24.74 0.96 9.56
C ALA A 484 23.83 1.94 8.80
N ILE A 485 22.70 1.45 8.25
CA ILE A 485 21.68 2.26 7.57
C ILE A 485 21.00 3.19 8.57
N THR A 486 20.52 2.66 9.69
CA THR A 486 19.78 3.44 10.71
C THR A 486 20.61 4.57 11.28
N LYS A 487 21.90 4.33 11.54
CA LYS A 487 22.82 5.39 12.02
C LYS A 487 23.12 6.46 10.96
N ARG A 488 23.38 6.04 9.71
CA ARG A 488 23.71 7.01 8.63
C ARG A 488 22.53 7.87 8.21
N LEU A 489 21.33 7.31 8.20
CA LEU A 489 20.12 8.04 7.84
C LEU A 489 19.39 8.62 9.06
N ASN A 490 19.89 8.37 10.27
CA ASN A 490 19.25 8.80 11.53
C ASN A 490 17.77 8.35 11.60
N LEU A 491 17.55 7.02 11.42
CA LEU A 491 16.20 6.45 11.39
C LEU A 491 15.66 6.15 12.79
N ILE A 492 16.53 6.00 13.80
CA ILE A 492 16.17 5.83 15.20
C ILE A 492 16.47 7.15 15.89
N PRO A 493 15.46 7.94 16.28
CA PRO A 493 15.65 9.22 16.95
C PRO A 493 16.37 9.05 18.30
N ALA A 494 17.33 9.92 18.60
CA ALA A 494 18.07 9.86 19.87
C ALA A 494 17.21 10.17 21.11
N ASP A 495 16.08 10.89 20.91
CA ASP A 495 15.17 11.33 21.97
C ASP A 495 13.93 10.43 22.09
N ALA A 496 14.03 9.16 21.69
CA ALA A 496 12.91 8.19 21.75
C ALA A 496 12.54 7.75 23.18
N GLY A 497 12.78 8.56 24.20
CA GLY A 497 12.43 8.30 25.60
C GLY A 497 11.01 8.76 25.96
N ASP A 498 10.66 8.64 27.26
CA ASP A 498 9.35 8.97 27.87
C ASP A 498 8.80 10.38 27.58
N ASN A 499 9.60 11.29 27.01
CA ASN A 499 9.27 12.67 26.70
C ASN A 499 8.88 12.92 25.22
N TYR A 500 8.68 11.87 24.40
CA TYR A 500 8.31 12.05 23.00
C TYR A 500 6.86 12.58 22.89
N ASP A 501 6.70 13.81 22.35
CA ASP A 501 5.38 14.44 22.25
C ASP A 501 4.55 13.81 21.12
N LEU A 502 3.69 12.88 21.50
CA LEU A 502 2.77 12.19 20.56
C LEU A 502 1.52 13.01 20.23
N ARG A 503 1.24 14.10 20.96
CA ARG A 503 0.07 14.97 20.70
C ARG A 503 0.38 16.02 19.64
N SER A 504 1.62 16.54 19.64
CA SER A 504 2.09 17.52 18.68
C SER A 504 3.44 17.08 18.11
N PRO A 505 3.46 16.02 17.31
CA PRO A 505 4.70 15.41 16.85
C PRO A 505 5.50 16.38 15.95
N LYS A 506 6.81 16.39 16.16
CA LYS A 506 7.78 17.19 15.39
C LYS A 506 8.70 16.33 14.51
N ASP A 507 8.64 15.01 14.66
CA ASP A 507 9.42 14.04 13.89
C ASP A 507 8.51 12.96 13.29
N PRO A 508 8.71 12.54 12.02
CA PRO A 508 7.91 11.49 11.38
C PRO A 508 7.91 10.13 12.08
N GLY A 509 8.87 9.86 12.97
CA GLY A 509 8.92 8.62 13.77
C GLY A 509 7.77 8.43 14.76
N TYR A 510 6.96 9.46 15.00
CA TYR A 510 5.78 9.36 15.87
C TYR A 510 4.82 8.24 15.47
N VAL A 511 4.80 7.88 14.19
CA VAL A 511 3.95 6.80 13.66
C VAL A 511 4.27 5.42 14.26
N PHE A 512 5.46 5.30 14.86
CA PHE A 512 5.96 4.15 15.60
C PHE A 512 6.41 4.53 17.02
N SER A 513 5.74 5.49 17.65
CA SER A 513 6.09 6.00 18.99
C SER A 513 7.55 6.49 19.13
N GLY A 514 8.15 6.96 18.07
CA GLY A 514 9.55 7.41 18.06
C GLY A 514 10.59 6.31 17.85
N ALA A 515 10.19 5.04 17.73
CA ALA A 515 11.15 3.93 17.56
C ALA A 515 11.83 3.92 16.19
N TYR A 516 11.14 4.37 15.15
CA TYR A 516 11.64 4.30 13.78
C TYR A 516 11.04 5.39 12.89
N VAL A 517 11.87 5.97 12.03
CA VAL A 517 11.44 6.90 10.98
C VAL A 517 11.46 6.17 9.64
N PRO A 518 10.35 6.13 8.87
CA PRO A 518 10.35 5.52 7.55
C PRO A 518 11.46 6.07 6.65
N ILE A 519 12.19 5.18 5.97
CA ILE A 519 13.33 5.56 5.10
C ILE A 519 12.88 6.56 4.03
N ALA A 520 11.72 6.33 3.41
CA ALA A 520 11.17 7.23 2.40
C ALA A 520 11.02 8.67 2.93
N CYS A 521 10.48 8.85 4.15
CA CYS A 521 10.34 10.17 4.77
C CYS A 521 11.68 10.83 5.00
N ARG A 522 12.65 10.08 5.52
CA ARG A 522 13.98 10.63 5.80
C ARG A 522 14.73 11.00 4.53
N LEU A 523 14.64 10.18 3.47
CA LEU A 523 15.26 10.48 2.18
C LEU A 523 14.60 11.70 1.51
N VAL A 524 13.27 11.78 1.49
CA VAL A 524 12.56 12.97 0.97
C VAL A 524 12.99 14.22 1.73
N GLU A 525 12.99 14.18 3.07
CA GLU A 525 13.43 15.30 3.90
C GLU A 525 14.84 15.77 3.54
N GLN A 526 15.78 14.84 3.49
CA GLN A 526 17.20 15.14 3.31
C GLN A 526 17.51 15.64 1.90
N ILE A 527 16.92 15.03 0.86
CA ILE A 527 17.12 15.42 -0.53
C ILE A 527 16.51 16.79 -0.80
N MET A 528 15.31 17.05 -0.28
CA MET A 528 14.65 18.36 -0.42
C MET A 528 15.39 19.48 0.33
N GLN A 529 16.01 19.20 1.48
CA GLN A 529 16.77 20.21 2.24
C GLN A 529 18.09 20.58 1.59
N ARG A 530 18.75 19.64 0.88
CA ARG A 530 20.08 19.81 0.31
C ARG A 530 20.10 20.00 -1.20
N GLU A 531 18.94 20.09 -1.82
CA GLU A 531 18.79 20.18 -3.28
C GLU A 531 19.53 19.05 -4.01
N GLY A 532 19.50 17.81 -3.47
CA GLY A 532 20.09 16.64 -4.09
C GLY A 532 20.59 15.55 -3.13
N ILE A 533 21.26 14.54 -3.70
CA ILE A 533 21.77 13.36 -2.98
C ILE A 533 23.18 13.55 -2.40
N HIS A 534 23.78 14.73 -2.57
CA HIS A 534 25.16 14.97 -2.16
C HIS A 534 25.37 14.76 -0.66
N GLY A 535 26.34 13.90 -0.32
CA GLY A 535 26.68 13.52 1.05
C GLY A 535 25.89 12.32 1.60
N TYR A 536 24.98 11.72 0.82
CA TYR A 536 24.27 10.48 1.17
C TYR A 536 24.56 9.30 0.23
N GLU A 537 25.45 9.47 -0.75
CA GLU A 537 25.76 8.41 -1.72
C GLU A 537 26.20 7.12 -1.04
N ASP A 538 26.96 7.22 0.05
CA ASP A 538 27.42 6.04 0.80
C ASP A 538 26.31 5.39 1.62
N ALA A 539 25.32 6.15 2.09
CA ALA A 539 24.13 5.58 2.74
C ALA A 539 23.23 4.90 1.71
N LEU A 540 23.03 5.52 0.55
CA LEU A 540 22.22 4.98 -0.54
C LEU A 540 22.79 3.66 -1.10
N LYS A 541 24.13 3.50 -1.15
CA LYS A 541 24.79 2.24 -1.54
C LYS A 541 24.50 1.07 -0.57
N LEU A 542 24.13 1.36 0.67
CA LEU A 542 23.74 0.32 1.63
C LEU A 542 22.31 -0.16 1.43
N LEU A 543 21.45 0.65 0.78
CA LEU A 543 20.07 0.28 0.51
C LEU A 543 19.99 -0.76 -0.63
N PRO A 544 18.93 -1.57 -0.67
CA PRO A 544 18.70 -2.50 -1.75
C PRO A 544 18.56 -1.80 -3.11
N GLY A 545 19.08 -2.45 -4.15
CA GLY A 545 18.96 -2.02 -5.54
C GLY A 545 19.75 -0.75 -5.89
N PRO A 546 19.70 -0.34 -7.15
CA PRO A 546 20.43 0.82 -7.64
C PRO A 546 19.73 2.15 -7.30
N THR A 547 20.51 3.19 -7.04
CA THR A 547 20.04 4.56 -7.01
C THR A 547 20.03 5.15 -8.43
N SER A 548 18.95 5.77 -8.81
CA SER A 548 18.76 6.40 -10.12
C SER A 548 18.31 7.84 -9.95
N THR A 549 19.02 8.77 -10.60
CA THR A 549 18.65 10.18 -10.60
C THR A 549 18.51 10.68 -12.03
N PHE A 550 17.57 11.59 -12.23
CA PHE A 550 17.34 12.20 -13.52
C PHE A 550 16.84 13.63 -13.33
N THR A 551 17.48 14.60 -14.01
CA THR A 551 17.11 16.01 -13.98
C THR A 551 16.86 16.47 -15.41
N LEU A 552 15.72 17.11 -15.68
CA LEU A 552 15.43 17.68 -16.99
C LEU A 552 16.32 18.90 -17.26
N PRO A 553 16.94 19.00 -18.46
CA PRO A 553 17.88 20.09 -18.79
C PRO A 553 17.28 21.51 -18.67
N GLN A 554 15.96 21.64 -18.80
CA GLN A 554 15.24 22.91 -18.75
C GLN A 554 15.01 23.46 -17.33
N SER A 555 15.23 22.67 -16.28
CA SER A 555 15.00 23.08 -14.89
C SER A 555 16.17 23.86 -14.26
N ARG A 556 17.35 23.90 -14.90
CA ARG A 556 18.55 24.56 -14.38
C ARG A 556 18.48 26.09 -14.24
N GLY A 557 17.38 26.73 -14.66
CA GLY A 557 17.19 28.18 -14.60
C GLY A 557 16.04 28.66 -13.71
N ALA A 558 15.22 27.77 -13.16
CA ALA A 558 14.06 28.13 -12.33
C ALA A 558 14.47 28.25 -10.85
N SER A 559 15.29 29.25 -10.55
CA SER A 559 15.64 29.64 -9.18
C SER A 559 14.42 30.25 -8.48
N ARG A 560 14.05 29.71 -7.30
CA ARG A 560 13.22 30.34 -6.26
C ARG A 560 11.71 30.45 -6.48
N GLU A 561 11.10 29.58 -7.26
CA GLU A 561 9.65 29.37 -7.08
C GLU A 561 9.39 28.58 -5.78
N PRO A 562 8.29 28.86 -5.05
CA PRO A 562 7.93 28.06 -3.88
C PRO A 562 7.86 26.59 -4.29
N PRO A 563 8.24 25.65 -3.40
CA PRO A 563 8.26 24.23 -3.74
C PRO A 563 6.89 23.82 -4.27
N GLY A 564 6.86 23.34 -5.52
CA GLY A 564 5.66 22.82 -6.15
C GLY A 564 5.22 21.51 -5.47
N LEU A 565 4.44 20.72 -6.17
CA LEU A 565 4.03 19.40 -5.68
C LEU A 565 5.24 18.44 -5.64
N VAL A 566 5.37 17.70 -4.55
CA VAL A 566 6.31 16.59 -4.40
C VAL A 566 5.52 15.29 -4.51
N LEU A 567 5.88 14.44 -5.48
CA LEU A 567 5.26 13.14 -5.66
C LEU A 567 6.15 12.03 -5.10
N VAL A 568 5.63 11.27 -4.15
CA VAL A 568 6.31 10.08 -3.59
C VAL A 568 5.55 8.83 -4.04
N TYR A 569 6.21 7.98 -4.81
CA TYR A 569 5.60 6.79 -5.40
C TYR A 569 6.21 5.51 -4.82
N PHE A 570 5.38 4.66 -4.21
CA PHE A 570 5.79 3.39 -3.62
C PHE A 570 5.50 2.22 -4.56
N LEU A 571 6.53 1.45 -4.87
CA LEU A 571 6.49 0.29 -5.74
C LEU A 571 6.48 -0.99 -4.90
N GLY A 572 5.36 -1.69 -4.89
CA GLY A 572 5.11 -2.83 -4.01
C GLY A 572 4.24 -2.51 -2.79
N GLY A 573 3.74 -1.26 -2.70
CA GLY A 573 2.74 -0.85 -1.73
C GLY A 573 3.23 0.17 -0.70
N VAL A 574 2.29 0.94 -0.14
CA VAL A 574 2.49 1.96 0.89
C VAL A 574 1.67 1.65 2.13
N THR A 575 2.20 1.91 3.31
CA THR A 575 1.48 1.81 4.59
C THR A 575 0.81 3.14 4.96
N PHE A 576 -0.26 3.09 5.73
CA PHE A 576 -0.89 4.32 6.24
C PHE A 576 0.02 5.07 7.22
N ALA A 577 0.92 4.38 7.92
CA ALA A 577 1.95 5.02 8.74
C ALA A 577 2.91 5.88 7.89
N GLU A 578 3.40 5.36 6.75
CA GLU A 578 4.24 6.12 5.83
C GLU A 578 3.49 7.33 5.24
N VAL A 579 2.22 7.17 4.88
CA VAL A 579 1.38 8.30 4.42
C VAL A 579 1.25 9.37 5.49
N SER A 580 0.95 8.98 6.74
CA SER A 580 0.83 9.92 7.87
C SER A 580 2.16 10.61 8.18
N ALA A 581 3.28 9.89 8.11
CA ALA A 581 4.61 10.45 8.30
C ALA A 581 4.97 11.49 7.21
N LEU A 582 4.66 11.21 5.95
CA LEU A 582 4.85 12.15 4.82
C LEU A 582 3.95 13.38 4.96
N ARG A 583 2.69 13.23 5.40
CA ARG A 583 1.78 14.36 5.68
C ARG A 583 2.33 15.27 6.78
N LEU A 584 2.88 14.67 7.85
CA LEU A 584 3.53 15.46 8.90
C LEU A 584 4.74 16.20 8.35
N LEU A 585 5.62 15.52 7.62
CA LEU A 585 6.81 16.11 7.01
C LEU A 585 6.44 17.29 6.10
N ALA A 586 5.44 17.13 5.23
CA ALA A 586 4.92 18.18 4.36
C ALA A 586 4.47 19.42 5.15
N ARG A 587 3.71 19.20 6.24
CA ARG A 587 3.22 20.26 7.13
C ARG A 587 4.37 21.01 7.82
N LEU A 588 5.37 20.27 8.33
CA LEU A 588 6.53 20.86 9.03
C LEU A 588 7.43 21.67 8.10
N LYS A 589 7.56 21.25 6.83
CA LYS A 589 8.48 21.88 5.87
C LYS A 589 7.80 22.86 4.90
N GLY A 590 6.46 22.92 4.89
CA GLY A 590 5.70 23.88 4.09
C GLY A 590 5.62 23.55 2.60
N TYR A 591 5.78 22.27 2.19
CA TYR A 591 5.54 21.82 0.82
C TYR A 591 4.30 20.90 0.74
N GLN A 592 3.81 20.67 -0.46
CA GLN A 592 2.68 19.77 -0.69
C GLN A 592 3.17 18.42 -1.19
N VAL A 593 2.79 17.35 -0.50
CA VAL A 593 3.13 15.96 -0.87
C VAL A 593 1.92 15.26 -1.43
N LEU A 594 2.10 14.60 -2.57
CA LEU A 594 1.21 13.61 -3.14
C LEU A 594 1.85 12.23 -2.97
N VAL A 595 1.10 11.28 -2.50
CA VAL A 595 1.54 9.89 -2.37
C VAL A 595 0.83 9.05 -3.42
N ALA A 596 1.60 8.32 -4.21
CA ALA A 596 1.09 7.31 -5.13
C ALA A 596 1.67 5.95 -4.78
N ALA A 597 0.93 4.89 -5.03
CA ALA A 597 1.39 3.53 -4.77
C ALA A 597 0.80 2.52 -5.76
N THR A 598 1.43 1.37 -5.85
CA THR A 598 0.86 0.25 -6.59
C THR A 598 -0.34 -0.37 -5.85
N ALA A 599 -0.33 -0.33 -4.51
CA ALA A 599 -1.43 -0.71 -3.62
C ALA A 599 -1.22 -0.11 -2.22
N THR A 600 -2.22 -0.16 -1.35
CA THR A 600 -2.03 -0.01 0.10
C THR A 600 -1.69 -1.36 0.71
N VAL A 601 -0.77 -1.40 1.67
CA VAL A 601 -0.31 -2.63 2.33
C VAL A 601 -0.10 -2.40 3.83
N ASN A 602 -0.18 -3.47 4.60
CA ASN A 602 0.26 -3.53 5.99
C ASN A 602 1.04 -4.83 6.21
N GLY A 603 1.59 -5.03 7.41
CA GLY A 603 2.40 -6.20 7.70
C GLY A 603 1.67 -7.53 7.47
N ASN A 604 0.38 -7.58 7.76
CA ASN A 604 -0.43 -8.78 7.56
C ASN A 604 -0.65 -9.05 6.07
N THR A 605 -1.13 -8.06 5.30
CA THR A 605 -1.42 -8.22 3.87
C THR A 605 -0.17 -8.51 3.04
N LEU A 606 0.99 -7.94 3.42
CA LEU A 606 2.26 -8.25 2.77
C LEU A 606 2.64 -9.71 3.01
N LEU A 607 2.61 -10.19 4.25
CA LEU A 607 2.95 -11.58 4.57
C LEU A 607 1.92 -12.58 4.02
N GLU A 608 0.63 -12.27 4.06
CA GLU A 608 -0.42 -13.07 3.41
C GLU A 608 -0.16 -13.27 1.92
N SER A 609 0.41 -12.27 1.23
CA SER A 609 0.73 -12.37 -0.19
C SER A 609 1.86 -13.37 -0.49
N VAL A 610 2.65 -13.74 0.52
CA VAL A 610 3.73 -14.74 0.44
C VAL A 610 3.24 -16.15 0.80
N ILE A 611 2.12 -16.25 1.52
CA ILE A 611 1.51 -17.55 1.88
C ILE A 611 0.82 -18.11 0.63
N PRO A 612 1.15 -19.35 0.21
CA PRO A 612 0.45 -20.00 -0.89
C PRO A 612 -1.05 -20.11 -0.59
N LYS A 613 -1.88 -19.66 -1.52
CA LYS A 613 -3.32 -19.87 -1.41
C LYS A 613 -3.62 -21.33 -1.71
N GLU A 614 -4.32 -22.00 -0.82
CA GLU A 614 -4.90 -23.32 -1.11
C GLU A 614 -5.91 -23.15 -2.25
N HIS A 615 -5.69 -23.89 -3.31
CA HIS A 615 -6.55 -23.89 -4.53
C HIS A 615 -7.69 -24.87 -4.37
#